data_1767a83e6ae1aa5c9c869723f2386452
#
_entry.id   1767a83e6ae1aa5c9c869723f2386452
#
_cell.length_a   1.000
_cell.length_b   1.000
_cell.length_c   1.000
_cell.angle_alpha   90.00
_cell.angle_beta   90.00
_cell.angle_gamma   90.00
#
_symmetry.space_group_name_H-M   'P 1'
#
loop_
_entity.id
_entity.type
_entity.pdbx_description
1 polymer ?
#
loop_
_entity_poly.entity_id
_entity_poly.type
_entity_poly.pdbx_seq_one_letter_code
_entity_poly.pdbx_strand_id
1 'polypeptide(L)'
;MCWSFEVSLGTLIFATVGSIYLYEMNEHNDRLYALYIFTIGLMQGTDALAWYSIDNGIASLNKISAVLSRILIALPIPIIYWYLYKTTGDKIYSNVVFAYIGYIFYVGYLIWNEYDSFNIYLKPNCKNECHLQWSWLYKMTDARHWITFISYSLLLAYPLLLFNDKRKYLMIGIPVLTIMYSLYKFSDTQAWGSYWCAAINMWVLGAVFGKSIRQ
;
A
#
# COMPACT_ATOMS: atom_id res chain seq x y z
N MET A 1 9.77 8.04 2.29
CA MET A 1 10.27 9.02 1.33
C MET A 1 9.25 9.31 0.26
N CYS A 2 8.12 9.83 0.61
CA CYS A 2 7.30 10.58 -0.31
C CYS A 2 7.77 12.02 -0.18
N TRP A 3 8.88 12.36 -0.83
CA TRP A 3 9.62 13.59 -0.60
C TRP A 3 9.17 14.76 -1.46
N SER A 4 8.45 14.47 -2.53
CA SER A 4 7.90 15.49 -3.42
C SER A 4 6.84 14.89 -4.33
N PHE A 5 6.14 15.78 -5.04
CA PHE A 5 5.21 15.41 -6.11
C PHE A 5 5.88 14.53 -7.18
N GLU A 6 7.07 14.95 -7.65
CA GLU A 6 7.79 14.27 -8.74
C GLU A 6 8.22 12.86 -8.33
N VAL A 7 8.71 12.68 -7.10
CA VAL A 7 9.10 11.35 -6.59
C VAL A 7 7.89 10.45 -6.48
N SER A 8 6.78 10.92 -5.93
CA SER A 8 5.55 10.13 -5.80
C SER A 8 4.97 9.77 -7.17
N LEU A 9 4.94 10.71 -8.11
CA LEU A 9 4.49 10.46 -9.48
C LEU A 9 5.42 9.50 -10.21
N GLY A 10 6.73 9.67 -10.13
CA GLY A 10 7.72 8.79 -10.73
C GLY A 10 7.61 7.36 -10.21
N THR A 11 7.40 7.18 -8.91
CA THR A 11 7.21 5.86 -8.30
C THR A 11 5.88 5.21 -8.68
N LEU A 12 4.79 5.97 -8.83
CA LEU A 12 3.53 5.48 -9.39
C LEU A 12 3.72 4.96 -10.83
N ILE A 13 4.38 5.75 -11.69
CA ILE A 13 4.66 5.36 -13.08
C ILE A 13 5.51 4.07 -13.09
N PHE A 14 6.56 4.01 -12.28
CA PHE A 14 7.42 2.83 -12.19
C PHE A 14 6.67 1.58 -11.74
N ALA A 15 5.83 1.68 -10.71
CA ALA A 15 4.98 0.58 -10.24
C ALA A 15 3.97 0.15 -11.32
N THR A 16 3.35 1.10 -12.01
CA THR A 16 2.38 0.82 -13.09
C THR A 16 3.04 0.11 -14.26
N VAL A 17 4.16 0.62 -14.76
CA VAL A 17 4.92 0.00 -15.87
C VAL A 17 5.41 -1.39 -15.49
N GLY A 18 5.96 -1.56 -14.28
CA GLY A 18 6.39 -2.86 -13.77
C GLY A 18 5.24 -3.85 -13.67
N SER A 19 4.07 -3.39 -13.24
CA SER A 19 2.86 -4.23 -13.15
C SER A 19 2.37 -4.66 -14.52
N ILE A 20 2.30 -3.76 -15.49
CA ILE A 20 1.91 -4.08 -16.88
C ILE A 20 2.89 -5.09 -17.47
N TYR A 21 4.20 -4.85 -17.31
CA TYR A 21 5.23 -5.77 -17.77
C TYR A 21 5.04 -7.19 -17.22
N LEU A 22 4.86 -7.34 -15.91
CA LEU A 22 4.63 -8.65 -15.27
C LEU A 22 3.31 -9.28 -15.72
N TYR A 23 2.25 -8.49 -15.88
CA TYR A 23 0.95 -8.98 -16.31
C TYR A 23 1.00 -9.57 -17.72
N GLU A 24 1.69 -8.90 -18.65
CA GLU A 24 1.88 -9.34 -20.04
C GLU A 24 2.81 -10.55 -20.15
N MET A 25 3.87 -10.59 -19.35
CA MET A 25 4.78 -11.74 -19.32
C MET A 25 4.08 -13.04 -18.91
N ASN A 26 3.16 -12.96 -17.99
CA ASN A 26 2.26 -14.06 -17.55
C ASN A 26 2.95 -15.40 -17.31
N GLU A 27 4.17 -15.39 -16.84
CA GLU A 27 4.89 -16.59 -16.44
C GLU A 27 4.67 -16.88 -14.95
N HIS A 28 4.33 -18.13 -14.61
CA HIS A 28 4.11 -18.57 -13.22
C HIS A 28 3.10 -17.65 -12.48
N ASN A 29 3.59 -16.92 -11.45
CA ASN A 29 2.78 -16.05 -10.60
C ASN A 29 2.91 -14.55 -10.96
N ASP A 30 3.38 -14.21 -12.14
CA ASP A 30 3.64 -12.83 -12.55
C ASP A 30 2.39 -11.95 -12.44
N ARG A 31 1.20 -12.47 -12.79
CA ARG A 31 -0.07 -11.73 -12.65
C ARG A 31 -0.41 -11.44 -11.20
N LEU A 32 -0.14 -12.35 -10.29
CA LEU A 32 -0.34 -12.09 -8.86
C LEU A 32 0.58 -10.98 -8.38
N TYR A 33 1.86 -11.05 -8.71
CA TYR A 33 2.83 -10.00 -8.36
C TYR A 33 2.47 -8.66 -8.98
N ALA A 34 2.00 -8.66 -10.24
CA ALA A 34 1.49 -7.46 -10.90
C ALA A 34 0.34 -6.81 -10.12
N LEU A 35 -0.62 -7.60 -9.64
CA LEU A 35 -1.75 -7.10 -8.83
C LEU A 35 -1.27 -6.50 -7.51
N TYR A 36 -0.32 -7.14 -6.82
CA TYR A 36 0.28 -6.57 -5.60
C TYR A 36 0.93 -5.22 -5.86
N ILE A 37 1.82 -5.17 -6.85
CA ILE A 37 2.59 -3.96 -7.19
C ILE A 37 1.65 -2.85 -7.61
N PHE A 38 0.67 -3.14 -8.46
CA PHE A 38 -0.28 -2.15 -8.95
C PHE A 38 -1.13 -1.58 -7.82
N THR A 39 -1.81 -2.45 -7.05
CA THR A 39 -2.77 -2.00 -6.04
C THR A 39 -2.11 -1.21 -4.92
N ILE A 40 -0.91 -1.61 -4.51
CA ILE A 40 -0.16 -0.86 -3.49
C ILE A 40 0.50 0.39 -4.10
N GLY A 41 0.96 0.29 -5.35
CA GLY A 41 1.51 1.42 -6.09
C GLY A 41 0.53 2.59 -6.25
N LEU A 42 -0.78 2.33 -6.30
CA LEU A 42 -1.81 3.38 -6.35
C LEU A 42 -1.74 4.36 -5.17
N MET A 43 -1.21 3.95 -4.03
CA MET A 43 -0.97 4.85 -2.89
C MET A 43 -0.01 5.99 -3.24
N GLN A 44 0.94 5.77 -4.16
CA GLN A 44 1.84 6.82 -4.64
C GLN A 44 1.09 7.91 -5.41
N GLY A 45 -0.01 7.54 -6.07
CA GLY A 45 -0.89 8.53 -6.72
C GLY A 45 -1.56 9.47 -5.72
N THR A 46 -2.02 8.93 -4.59
CA THR A 46 -2.60 9.77 -3.53
C THR A 46 -1.54 10.64 -2.85
N ASP A 47 -0.33 10.13 -2.67
CA ASP A 47 0.77 10.93 -2.13
C ASP A 47 1.18 12.05 -3.09
N ALA A 48 1.21 11.80 -4.41
CA ALA A 48 1.45 12.84 -5.42
C ALA A 48 0.36 13.94 -5.36
N LEU A 49 -0.93 13.53 -5.30
CA LEU A 49 -2.03 14.48 -5.15
C LEU A 49 -1.93 15.29 -3.84
N ALA A 50 -1.50 14.65 -2.75
CA ALA A 50 -1.30 15.32 -1.47
C ALA A 50 -0.20 16.38 -1.55
N TRP A 51 0.96 16.05 -2.13
CA TRP A 51 2.04 17.00 -2.35
C TRP A 51 1.58 18.17 -3.21
N TYR A 52 0.97 17.87 -4.36
CA TYR A 52 0.44 18.92 -5.24
C TYR A 52 -0.54 19.84 -4.51
N SER A 53 -1.42 19.28 -3.68
CA SER A 53 -2.40 20.05 -2.92
C SER A 53 -1.75 20.95 -1.85
N ILE A 54 -0.72 20.45 -1.18
CA ILE A 54 0.03 21.21 -0.16
C ILE A 54 0.80 22.35 -0.81
N ASP A 55 1.53 22.06 -1.88
CA ASP A 55 2.37 23.03 -2.57
C ASP A 55 1.56 24.18 -3.20
N ASN A 56 0.30 23.89 -3.60
CA ASN A 56 -0.59 24.88 -4.22
C ASN A 56 -1.68 25.41 -3.27
N GLY A 57 -1.72 24.99 -2.01
CA GLY A 57 -2.71 25.45 -1.02
C GLY A 57 -4.15 25.01 -1.32
N ILE A 58 -4.37 23.87 -2.01
CA ILE A 58 -5.69 23.39 -2.44
C ILE A 58 -6.28 22.44 -1.40
N ALA A 59 -6.97 22.96 -0.40
CA ALA A 59 -7.52 22.19 0.72
C ALA A 59 -8.50 21.07 0.30
N SER A 60 -9.34 21.31 -0.71
CA SER A 60 -10.28 20.30 -1.22
C SER A 60 -9.56 19.08 -1.81
N LEU A 61 -8.50 19.30 -2.58
CA LEU A 61 -7.69 18.23 -3.16
C LEU A 61 -6.94 17.45 -2.09
N ASN A 62 -6.49 18.12 -1.04
CA ASN A 62 -5.87 17.47 0.12
C ASN A 62 -6.83 16.47 0.81
N LYS A 63 -8.08 16.92 1.07
CA LYS A 63 -9.12 16.03 1.61
C LYS A 63 -9.43 14.86 0.69
N ILE A 64 -9.57 15.09 -0.61
CA ILE A 64 -9.80 14.02 -1.59
C ILE A 64 -8.65 13.02 -1.54
N SER A 65 -7.41 13.49 -1.51
CA SER A 65 -6.23 12.63 -1.40
C SER A 65 -6.24 11.79 -0.12
N ALA A 66 -6.58 12.39 1.03
CA ALA A 66 -6.69 11.68 2.31
C ALA A 66 -7.78 10.61 2.30
N VAL A 67 -8.94 10.88 1.72
CA VAL A 67 -10.04 9.92 1.55
C VAL A 67 -9.62 8.78 0.62
N LEU A 68 -9.05 9.11 -0.54
CA LEU A 68 -8.59 8.11 -1.51
C LEU A 68 -7.52 7.19 -0.91
N SER A 69 -6.56 7.74 -0.17
CA SER A 69 -5.51 6.92 0.47
C SER A 69 -6.11 5.91 1.46
N ARG A 70 -7.12 6.29 2.22
CA ARG A 70 -7.82 5.40 3.15
C ARG A 70 -8.58 4.28 2.46
N ILE A 71 -9.17 4.56 1.29
CA ILE A 71 -9.86 3.55 0.48
C ILE A 71 -8.84 2.63 -0.21
N LEU A 72 -7.83 3.22 -0.86
CA LEU A 72 -6.86 2.46 -1.66
C LEU A 72 -6.05 1.47 -0.82
N ILE A 73 -5.74 1.79 0.43
CA ILE A 73 -5.03 0.84 1.31
C ILE A 73 -5.86 -0.42 1.62
N ALA A 74 -7.19 -0.34 1.52
CA ALA A 74 -8.06 -1.49 1.75
C ALA A 74 -8.24 -2.36 0.49
N LEU A 75 -7.95 -1.87 -0.71
CA LEU A 75 -8.22 -2.56 -1.98
C LEU A 75 -7.30 -3.77 -2.27
N PRO A 76 -6.02 -3.82 -1.89
CA PRO A 76 -5.15 -4.95 -2.24
C PRO A 76 -5.74 -6.29 -1.83
N ILE A 77 -6.28 -6.41 -0.62
CA ILE A 77 -6.80 -7.69 -0.11
C ILE A 77 -7.96 -8.22 -0.96
N PRO A 78 -9.09 -7.51 -1.18
CA PRO A 78 -10.18 -8.07 -1.97
C PRO A 78 -9.79 -8.34 -3.42
N ILE A 79 -8.93 -7.54 -4.04
CA ILE A 79 -8.48 -7.76 -5.42
C ILE A 79 -7.64 -9.04 -5.51
N ILE A 80 -6.69 -9.22 -4.62
CA ILE A 80 -5.80 -10.39 -4.59
C ILE A 80 -6.58 -11.67 -4.29
N TYR A 81 -7.46 -11.64 -3.29
CA TYR A 81 -8.27 -12.81 -2.94
C TYR A 81 -9.32 -13.13 -4.00
N TRP A 82 -9.86 -12.15 -4.70
CA TRP A 82 -10.69 -12.38 -5.86
C TRP A 82 -9.92 -13.08 -7.00
N TYR A 83 -8.69 -12.66 -7.26
CA TYR A 83 -7.82 -13.34 -8.22
C TYR A 83 -7.57 -14.79 -7.82
N LEU A 84 -7.27 -15.07 -6.53
CA LEU A 84 -7.10 -16.44 -6.03
C LEU A 84 -8.37 -17.25 -6.19
N TYR A 85 -9.52 -16.72 -5.85
CA TYR A 85 -10.80 -17.38 -6.07
C TYR A 85 -11.02 -17.75 -7.55
N LYS A 86 -10.73 -16.83 -8.46
CA LYS A 86 -10.87 -17.09 -9.91
C LYS A 86 -9.90 -18.12 -10.45
N THR A 87 -8.72 -18.25 -9.86
CA THR A 87 -7.69 -19.20 -10.34
C THR A 87 -7.76 -20.56 -9.68
N THR A 88 -8.23 -20.67 -8.43
CA THR A 88 -8.28 -21.93 -7.67
C THR A 88 -9.68 -22.51 -7.55
N GLY A 89 -10.73 -21.68 -7.64
CA GLY A 89 -12.12 -22.08 -7.37
C GLY A 89 -12.46 -22.25 -5.88
N ASP A 90 -11.51 -22.04 -4.96
CA ASP A 90 -11.74 -22.25 -3.53
C ASP A 90 -12.59 -21.11 -2.94
N LYS A 91 -13.74 -21.51 -2.37
CA LYS A 91 -14.73 -20.60 -1.80
C LYS A 91 -14.23 -19.81 -0.57
N ILE A 92 -13.17 -20.28 0.09
CA ILE A 92 -12.60 -19.55 1.24
C ILE A 92 -12.13 -18.15 0.81
N TYR A 93 -11.57 -18.03 -0.40
CA TYR A 93 -11.13 -16.73 -0.92
C TYR A 93 -12.28 -15.79 -1.23
N SER A 94 -13.40 -16.32 -1.75
CA SER A 94 -14.60 -15.48 -1.96
C SER A 94 -15.17 -14.98 -0.63
N ASN A 95 -15.14 -15.80 0.43
CA ASN A 95 -15.59 -15.37 1.75
C ASN A 95 -14.74 -14.22 2.30
N VAL A 96 -13.42 -14.25 2.10
CA VAL A 96 -12.52 -13.14 2.46
C VAL A 96 -12.88 -11.88 1.68
N VAL A 97 -13.17 -11.99 0.38
CA VAL A 97 -13.59 -10.86 -0.46
C VAL A 97 -14.87 -10.22 0.10
N PHE A 98 -15.91 -11.03 0.40
CA PHE A 98 -17.17 -10.52 0.95
C PHE A 98 -16.98 -9.85 2.32
N ALA A 99 -16.19 -10.45 3.21
CA ALA A 99 -15.85 -9.85 4.50
C ALA A 99 -15.15 -8.50 4.32
N TYR A 100 -14.23 -8.40 3.35
CA TYR A 100 -13.51 -7.15 3.07
C TYR A 100 -14.36 -6.09 2.39
N ILE A 101 -15.32 -6.48 1.55
CA ILE A 101 -16.32 -5.55 1.02
C ILE A 101 -17.12 -4.93 2.17
N GLY A 102 -17.58 -5.74 3.14
CA GLY A 102 -18.21 -5.23 4.36
C GLY A 102 -17.30 -4.26 5.13
N TYR A 103 -16.01 -4.56 5.24
CA TYR A 103 -15.03 -3.65 5.85
C TYR A 103 -14.88 -2.33 5.06
N ILE A 104 -14.88 -2.37 3.73
CA ILE A 104 -14.84 -1.15 2.89
C ILE A 104 -16.07 -0.28 3.11
N PHE A 105 -17.26 -0.87 3.23
CA PHE A 105 -18.47 -0.11 3.61
C PHE A 105 -18.34 0.53 4.99
N TYR A 106 -17.80 -0.20 5.96
CA TYR A 106 -17.51 0.36 7.28
C TYR A 106 -16.50 1.52 7.21
N VAL A 107 -15.44 1.39 6.42
CA VAL A 107 -14.49 2.49 6.16
C VAL A 107 -15.19 3.69 5.52
N GLY A 108 -16.10 3.46 4.56
CA GLY A 108 -16.91 4.51 3.96
C GLY A 108 -17.78 5.25 4.98
N TYR A 109 -18.40 4.49 5.91
CA TYR A 109 -19.16 5.07 7.02
C TYR A 109 -18.28 5.93 7.95
N LEU A 110 -17.08 5.46 8.30
CA LEU A 110 -16.13 6.24 9.10
C LEU A 110 -15.70 7.52 8.38
N ILE A 111 -15.40 7.43 7.07
CA ILE A 111 -15.05 8.59 6.26
C ILE A 111 -16.20 9.60 6.26
N TRP A 112 -17.44 9.15 6.12
CA TRP A 112 -18.61 10.02 6.13
C TRP A 112 -18.74 10.78 7.46
N ASN A 113 -18.59 10.06 8.59
CA ASN A 113 -18.73 10.68 9.93
C ASN A 113 -17.58 11.60 10.32
N GLU A 114 -16.37 11.33 9.82
CA GLU A 114 -15.14 12.01 10.21
C GLU A 114 -14.54 12.84 9.05
N TYR A 115 -15.34 13.12 8.02
CA TYR A 115 -14.84 13.74 6.78
C TYR A 115 -14.04 15.03 7.02
N ASP A 116 -14.45 15.83 7.99
CA ASP A 116 -13.76 17.10 8.30
C ASP A 116 -12.38 16.91 8.93
N SER A 117 -12.13 15.76 9.57
CA SER A 117 -10.84 15.42 10.16
C SER A 117 -9.84 14.82 9.17
N PHE A 118 -10.30 14.40 7.98
CA PHE A 118 -9.44 13.80 6.95
C PHE A 118 -8.57 14.85 6.28
N ASN A 119 -7.29 14.81 6.60
CA ASN A 119 -6.27 15.68 6.02
C ASN A 119 -4.93 14.95 5.93
N ILE A 120 -4.08 15.41 5.00
CA ILE A 120 -2.67 15.04 4.93
C ILE A 120 -1.86 16.30 5.19
N TYR A 121 -0.89 16.21 6.06
CA TYR A 121 -0.08 17.37 6.47
C TYR A 121 1.39 17.02 6.58
N LEU A 122 2.23 18.04 6.57
CA LEU A 122 3.66 17.90 6.82
C LEU A 122 3.94 18.12 8.31
N LYS A 123 4.94 17.44 8.84
CA LYS A 123 5.41 17.71 10.19
C LYS A 123 5.80 19.20 10.31
N PRO A 124 5.32 19.94 11.32
CA PRO A 124 5.74 21.32 11.54
C PRO A 124 7.26 21.45 11.62
N ASN A 125 7.82 22.48 11.00
CA ASN A 125 9.26 22.80 10.97
C ASN A 125 10.14 21.73 10.29
N CYS A 126 9.60 20.96 9.38
CA CYS A 126 10.40 20.04 8.59
C CYS A 126 11.29 20.83 7.61
N LYS A 127 12.62 20.80 7.81
CA LYS A 127 13.59 21.50 6.94
C LYS A 127 14.24 20.56 5.91
N ASN A 128 14.49 19.29 6.28
CA ASN A 128 15.31 18.38 5.47
C ASN A 128 14.68 17.00 5.22
N GLU A 129 13.72 16.53 6.01
CA GLU A 129 13.08 15.23 5.86
C GLU A 129 11.57 15.38 6.05
N CYS A 130 10.91 15.95 5.05
CA CYS A 130 9.47 16.13 5.07
C CYS A 130 8.77 14.85 4.65
N HIS A 131 7.93 14.32 5.53
CA HIS A 131 7.11 13.15 5.25
C HIS A 131 5.65 13.53 5.41
N LEU A 132 4.81 13.01 4.50
CA LEU A 132 3.37 13.13 4.62
C LEU A 132 2.89 12.38 5.86
N GLN A 133 2.02 13.02 6.63
CA GLN A 133 1.34 12.45 7.77
C GLN A 133 -0.16 12.36 7.44
N TRP A 134 -0.69 11.15 7.44
CA TRP A 134 -2.11 10.93 7.15
C TRP A 134 -2.91 10.97 8.45
N SER A 135 -3.85 11.90 8.59
CA SER A 135 -4.64 12.09 9.82
C SER A 135 -5.37 10.83 10.29
N TRP A 136 -5.78 9.97 9.35
CA TRP A 136 -6.48 8.71 9.63
C TRP A 136 -5.54 7.55 10.00
N LEU A 137 -4.23 7.71 9.82
CA LEU A 137 -3.26 6.66 10.17
C LEU A 137 -2.95 6.72 11.67
N TYR A 138 -2.91 5.58 12.30
CA TYR A 138 -2.67 5.48 13.74
C TYR A 138 -1.19 5.58 14.07
N LYS A 139 -0.91 6.19 15.22
CA LYS A 139 0.39 6.02 15.88
C LYS A 139 0.45 4.60 16.45
N MET A 140 1.58 3.94 16.30
CA MET A 140 1.73 2.54 16.72
C MET A 140 2.02 2.43 18.24
N THR A 141 1.23 3.13 19.04
CA THR A 141 1.36 3.20 20.51
C THR A 141 0.35 2.33 21.26
N ASP A 142 -0.70 1.85 20.60
CA ASP A 142 -1.78 1.06 21.17
C ASP A 142 -1.75 -0.37 20.61
N ALA A 143 -1.96 -1.37 21.47
CA ALA A 143 -2.01 -2.78 21.09
C ALA A 143 -3.04 -3.07 19.99
N ARG A 144 -4.19 -2.37 19.98
CA ARG A 144 -5.22 -2.52 18.94
C ARG A 144 -4.72 -2.15 17.56
N HIS A 145 -3.90 -1.11 17.45
CA HIS A 145 -3.29 -0.69 16.19
C HIS A 145 -2.30 -1.74 15.67
N TRP A 146 -1.51 -2.32 16.57
CA TRP A 146 -0.63 -3.43 16.24
C TRP A 146 -1.38 -4.67 15.76
N ILE A 147 -2.46 -5.05 16.44
CA ILE A 147 -3.29 -6.20 16.02
C ILE A 147 -3.86 -5.95 14.61
N THR A 148 -4.43 -4.77 14.36
CA THR A 148 -4.97 -4.42 13.03
C THR A 148 -3.89 -4.47 11.96
N PHE A 149 -2.73 -3.89 12.24
CA PHE A 149 -1.60 -3.87 11.32
C PHE A 149 -1.07 -5.27 11.03
N ILE A 150 -0.86 -6.10 12.06
CA ILE A 150 -0.39 -7.48 11.90
C ILE A 150 -1.40 -8.30 11.11
N SER A 151 -2.70 -8.19 11.44
CA SER A 151 -3.76 -8.91 10.71
C SER A 151 -3.80 -8.53 9.23
N TYR A 152 -3.70 -7.24 8.92
CA TYR A 152 -3.61 -6.76 7.55
C TYR A 152 -2.37 -7.31 6.82
N SER A 153 -1.21 -7.28 7.48
CA SER A 153 0.05 -7.77 6.91
C SER A 153 0.02 -9.28 6.67
N LEU A 154 -0.57 -10.05 7.57
CA LEU A 154 -0.75 -11.50 7.41
C LEU A 154 -1.68 -11.82 6.25
N LEU A 155 -2.79 -11.10 6.10
CA LEU A 155 -3.69 -11.28 4.95
C LEU A 155 -3.02 -10.93 3.62
N LEU A 156 -2.13 -9.94 3.58
CA LEU A 156 -1.32 -9.66 2.40
C LEU A 156 -0.24 -10.72 2.13
N ALA A 157 0.42 -11.22 3.16
CA ALA A 157 1.51 -12.19 3.00
C ALA A 157 1.01 -13.61 2.67
N TYR A 158 -0.14 -14.01 3.19
CA TYR A 158 -0.67 -15.38 3.05
C TYR A 158 -0.75 -15.86 1.59
N PRO A 159 -1.31 -15.10 0.62
CA PRO A 159 -1.32 -15.53 -0.78
C PRO A 159 0.07 -15.81 -1.36
N LEU A 160 1.07 -15.03 -0.96
CA LEU A 160 2.45 -15.22 -1.43
C LEU A 160 3.06 -16.55 -0.94
N LEU A 161 2.65 -16.99 0.25
CA LEU A 161 3.13 -18.26 0.84
C LEU A 161 2.57 -19.50 0.14
N LEU A 162 1.40 -19.38 -0.50
CA LEU A 162 0.74 -20.51 -1.16
C LEU A 162 1.48 -21.00 -2.43
N PHE A 163 2.29 -20.14 -3.03
CA PHE A 163 2.93 -20.45 -4.31
C PHE A 163 4.35 -20.98 -4.12
N ASN A 164 4.71 -21.97 -4.95
CA ASN A 164 6.07 -22.51 -4.99
C ASN A 164 6.96 -21.69 -5.93
N ASP A 165 7.15 -20.39 -5.60
CA ASP A 165 8.00 -19.46 -6.35
C ASP A 165 8.98 -18.83 -5.36
N LYS A 166 10.29 -18.99 -5.59
CA LYS A 166 11.34 -18.46 -4.71
C LYS A 166 11.28 -16.92 -4.57
N ARG A 167 10.73 -16.20 -5.56
CA ARG A 167 10.50 -14.74 -5.48
C ARG A 167 9.64 -14.34 -4.29
N LYS A 168 8.79 -15.24 -3.76
CA LYS A 168 8.00 -14.95 -2.56
C LYS A 168 8.84 -14.47 -1.38
N TYR A 169 10.06 -14.96 -1.25
CA TYR A 169 10.96 -14.53 -0.17
C TYR A 169 11.38 -13.06 -0.32
N LEU A 170 11.61 -12.59 -1.56
CA LEU A 170 11.83 -11.18 -1.83
C LEU A 170 10.55 -10.36 -1.65
N MET A 171 9.42 -10.88 -2.14
CA MET A 171 8.11 -10.22 -2.04
C MET A 171 7.60 -10.08 -0.60
N ILE A 172 8.03 -10.94 0.31
CA ILE A 172 7.73 -10.85 1.75
C ILE A 172 8.85 -10.10 2.49
N GLY A 173 10.10 -10.44 2.20
CA GLY A 173 11.25 -9.90 2.92
C GLY A 173 11.42 -8.39 2.75
N ILE A 174 11.29 -7.88 1.52
CA ILE A 174 11.41 -6.44 1.25
C ILE A 174 10.39 -5.62 2.06
N PRO A 175 9.06 -5.92 2.02
CA PRO A 175 8.09 -5.19 2.83
C PRO A 175 8.33 -5.33 4.33
N VAL A 176 8.67 -6.52 4.81
CA VAL A 176 8.93 -6.73 6.23
C VAL A 176 10.11 -5.88 6.71
N LEU A 177 11.23 -5.89 5.99
CA LEU A 177 12.40 -5.09 6.35
C LEU A 177 12.11 -3.59 6.29
N THR A 178 11.44 -3.15 5.24
CA THR A 178 11.14 -1.73 5.04
C THR A 178 10.09 -1.21 6.03
N ILE A 179 9.08 -2.03 6.39
CA ILE A 179 8.10 -1.65 7.40
C ILE A 179 8.73 -1.62 8.80
N MET A 180 9.59 -2.61 9.14
CA MET A 180 10.32 -2.61 10.41
C MET A 180 11.18 -1.35 10.56
N TYR A 181 11.89 -0.97 9.51
CA TYR A 181 12.66 0.27 9.51
C TYR A 181 11.77 1.51 9.64
N SER A 182 10.66 1.56 8.90
CA SER A 182 9.70 2.67 8.97
C SER A 182 9.12 2.82 10.38
N LEU A 183 8.70 1.72 10.99
CA LEU A 183 8.16 1.72 12.35
C LEU A 183 9.24 2.07 13.39
N TYR A 184 10.44 1.55 13.25
CA TYR A 184 11.55 1.92 14.13
C TYR A 184 11.80 3.43 14.14
N LYS A 185 11.76 4.08 12.98
CA LYS A 185 12.07 5.50 12.85
C LYS A 185 10.87 6.43 13.10
N PHE A 186 9.63 5.99 12.84
CA PHE A 186 8.44 6.85 12.76
C PHE A 186 7.20 6.31 13.50
N SER A 187 7.33 5.32 14.39
CA SER A 187 6.18 4.71 15.09
C SER A 187 5.37 5.69 15.94
N ASP A 188 6.02 6.73 16.44
CA ASP A 188 5.42 7.80 17.24
C ASP A 188 4.68 8.85 16.40
N THR A 189 4.80 8.78 15.08
CA THR A 189 4.19 9.70 14.13
C THR A 189 3.26 8.97 13.16
N GLN A 190 2.47 9.72 12.41
CA GLN A 190 1.62 9.18 11.34
C GLN A 190 2.34 9.13 9.98
N ALA A 191 3.68 9.28 9.98
CA ALA A 191 4.50 9.28 8.78
C ALA A 191 5.01 7.89 8.37
N TRP A 192 4.93 6.88 9.25
CA TRP A 192 5.47 5.54 8.97
C TRP A 192 4.86 4.90 7.71
N GLY A 193 3.57 5.14 7.44
CA GLY A 193 2.92 4.62 6.24
C GLY A 193 3.46 5.25 4.95
N SER A 194 3.64 6.56 4.93
CA SER A 194 4.22 7.28 3.79
C SER A 194 5.64 6.81 3.48
N TYR A 195 6.45 6.58 4.49
CA TYR A 195 7.79 6.04 4.31
C TYR A 195 7.77 4.61 3.73
N TRP A 196 6.88 3.76 4.24
CA TRP A 196 6.73 2.39 3.76
C TRP A 196 6.27 2.34 2.29
N CYS A 197 5.32 3.19 1.91
CA CYS A 197 4.83 3.26 0.52
C CYS A 197 5.95 3.52 -0.49
N ALA A 198 6.96 4.32 -0.14
CA ALA A 198 8.11 4.55 -1.03
C ALA A 198 8.98 3.29 -1.18
N ALA A 199 9.16 2.56 -0.10
CA ALA A 199 9.99 1.36 -0.09
C ALA A 199 9.41 0.22 -0.94
N ILE A 200 8.10 0.24 -1.18
CA ILE A 200 7.40 -0.77 -1.98
C ILE A 200 7.82 -0.79 -3.45
N ASN A 201 8.42 0.30 -3.95
CA ASN A 201 8.99 0.31 -5.29
C ASN A 201 10.13 -0.70 -5.47
N MET A 202 10.78 -1.10 -4.38
CA MET A 202 11.74 -2.21 -4.39
C MET A 202 11.06 -3.55 -4.73
N TRP A 203 9.75 -3.68 -4.54
CA TRP A 203 8.99 -4.84 -4.98
C TRP A 203 9.02 -5.03 -6.50
N VAL A 204 8.91 -3.95 -7.25
CA VAL A 204 9.02 -4.01 -8.71
C VAL A 204 10.35 -4.66 -9.10
N LEU A 205 11.44 -4.21 -8.47
CA LEU A 205 12.76 -4.78 -8.71
C LEU A 205 12.83 -6.24 -8.30
N GLY A 206 12.32 -6.58 -7.10
CA GLY A 206 12.27 -7.97 -6.62
C GLY A 206 11.47 -8.91 -7.51
N ALA A 207 10.31 -8.46 -8.01
CA ALA A 207 9.45 -9.26 -8.88
C ALA A 207 10.02 -9.41 -10.30
N VAL A 208 10.57 -8.34 -10.87
CA VAL A 208 11.10 -8.33 -12.24
C VAL A 208 12.47 -9.00 -12.31
N PHE A 209 13.42 -8.59 -11.47
CA PHE A 209 14.79 -9.10 -11.49
C PHE A 209 14.98 -10.39 -10.69
N GLY A 210 14.07 -10.73 -9.79
CA GLY A 210 14.05 -12.03 -9.11
C GLY A 210 13.81 -13.22 -10.05
N LYS A 211 13.60 -12.98 -11.36
CA LYS A 211 13.54 -14.04 -12.38
C LYS A 211 14.80 -14.90 -12.42
N SER A 212 15.96 -14.32 -12.18
CA SER A 212 17.24 -15.06 -12.12
C SER A 212 17.34 -16.03 -10.93
N ILE A 213 16.46 -15.91 -9.93
CA ILE A 213 16.44 -16.75 -8.71
C ILE A 213 15.46 -17.94 -8.87
N ARG A 214 14.74 -18.03 -10.00
CA ARG A 214 13.74 -19.09 -10.27
C ARG A 214 14.33 -20.50 -10.35
N GLN A 215 15.59 -20.62 -10.70
CA GLN A 215 16.33 -21.87 -10.78
C GLN A 215 16.94 -22.17 -9.39
#